data_59643f27e6aca24684b86a4d60ae8b3d
#
_entry.id   59643f27e6aca24684b86a4d60ae8b3d
#
_cell.length_a   1.000
_cell.length_b   1.000
_cell.length_c   1.000
_cell.angle_alpha   90.00
_cell.angle_beta   90.00
_cell.angle_gamma   90.00
#
_symmetry.space_group_name_H-M   'P 1'
#
loop_
_entity.id
_entity.type
_entity.pdbx_description
1 polymer ?
#
loop_
_entity_poly.entity_id
_entity_poly.type
_entity_poly.pdbx_seq_one_letter_code
_entity_poly.pdbx_strand_id
1 'polypeptide(L)'
;MGTKRIKLEEGQVYAIPLPNDSYTLTQLYNLHIINSRQSQVTFGFFNYKFETLEQLKSEYDRLDLSNPFAIATTNGYPRHYGWEILGCKPISTSYNYKAEISTLGLHRNRAIDPLAFLEPFFGIIPWDAIPEELFVNFLLPNVKLGNDVKYTKDYSTEDLIKLLGTEHIRVKERLREENIN
;
A
#
# COMPACT_ATOMS: atom_id res chain seq x y z
N MET A 1 -0.42 -18.18 27.77
CA MET A 1 -1.63 -17.89 26.99
C MET A 1 -1.30 -18.14 25.52
N GLY A 2 -1.91 -19.16 24.90
CA GLY A 2 -1.67 -19.45 23.49
C GLY A 2 -2.32 -18.39 22.63
N THR A 3 -1.56 -17.69 21.82
CA THR A 3 -2.06 -16.76 20.81
C THR A 3 -2.95 -17.54 19.84
N LYS A 4 -4.25 -17.27 19.88
CA LYS A 4 -5.20 -17.83 18.93
C LYS A 4 -4.71 -17.50 17.51
N ARG A 5 -4.33 -18.49 16.72
CA ARG A 5 -3.96 -18.28 15.32
C ARG A 5 -5.19 -17.75 14.59
N ILE A 6 -5.14 -16.48 14.20
CA ILE A 6 -6.19 -15.90 13.36
C ILE A 6 -6.07 -16.62 12.01
N LYS A 7 -7.13 -17.31 11.62
CA LYS A 7 -7.23 -17.93 10.31
C LYS A 7 -7.44 -16.84 9.27
N LEU A 8 -6.64 -16.84 8.20
CA LEU A 8 -6.84 -15.92 7.09
C LEU A 8 -8.06 -16.37 6.26
N GLU A 9 -8.93 -15.46 5.97
CA GLU A 9 -10.13 -15.71 5.16
C GLU A 9 -10.35 -14.56 4.17
N GLU A 10 -10.76 -14.91 2.95
CA GLU A 10 -11.12 -13.93 1.91
C GLU A 10 -12.23 -13.01 2.44
N GLY A 11 -12.13 -11.72 2.14
CA GLY A 11 -13.05 -10.71 2.65
C GLY A 11 -12.62 -10.02 3.95
N GLN A 12 -11.66 -10.57 4.68
CA GLN A 12 -11.10 -9.89 5.87
C GLN A 12 -10.53 -8.52 5.50
N VAL A 13 -10.84 -7.53 6.32
CA VAL A 13 -10.37 -6.14 6.15
C VAL A 13 -9.44 -5.79 7.30
N TYR A 14 -8.35 -5.12 6.95
CA TYR A 14 -7.28 -4.78 7.88
C TYR A 14 -6.99 -3.29 7.85
N ALA A 15 -6.75 -2.70 9.03
CA ALA A 15 -6.13 -1.39 9.17
C ALA A 15 -4.62 -1.50 8.96
N ILE A 16 -4.07 -0.59 8.18
CA ILE A 16 -2.64 -0.46 7.92
C ILE A 16 -2.14 0.82 8.58
N PRO A 17 -1.25 0.75 9.57
CA PRO A 17 -0.59 1.93 10.09
C PRO A 17 0.39 2.47 9.03
N LEU A 18 0.38 3.79 8.84
CA LEU A 18 1.31 4.50 7.98
C LEU A 18 2.39 5.19 8.83
N PRO A 19 3.60 5.45 8.28
CA PRO A 19 4.72 6.01 9.04
C PRO A 19 4.49 7.39 9.66
N ASN A 20 3.47 8.12 9.22
CA ASN A 20 3.06 9.43 9.75
C ASN A 20 1.92 9.34 10.78
N ASP A 21 1.77 8.20 11.44
CA ASP A 21 0.75 7.89 12.46
C ASP A 21 -0.70 7.90 11.95
N SER A 22 -0.91 8.08 10.64
CA SER A 22 -2.22 7.90 10.02
C SER A 22 -2.48 6.44 9.65
N TYR A 23 -3.70 6.15 9.19
CA TYR A 23 -4.12 4.79 8.84
C TYR A 23 -4.77 4.76 7.47
N THR A 24 -4.56 3.64 6.78
CA THR A 24 -5.35 3.24 5.61
C THR A 24 -5.90 1.84 5.82
N LEU A 25 -6.53 1.27 4.81
CA LEU A 25 -7.08 -0.08 4.91
C LEU A 25 -6.89 -0.89 3.65
N THR A 26 -6.96 -2.20 3.84
CA THR A 26 -6.89 -3.18 2.77
C THR A 26 -7.86 -4.32 3.01
N GLN A 27 -8.29 -4.99 1.94
CA GLN A 27 -9.13 -6.18 2.01
C GLN A 27 -8.41 -7.38 1.40
N LEU A 28 -8.43 -8.52 2.09
CA LEU A 28 -7.90 -9.78 1.59
C LEU A 28 -8.80 -10.34 0.49
N TYR A 29 -8.28 -10.38 -0.73
CA TYR A 29 -9.03 -10.83 -1.90
C TYR A 29 -8.82 -12.31 -2.21
N ASN A 30 -7.59 -12.80 -2.04
CA ASN A 30 -7.27 -14.18 -2.38
C ASN A 30 -6.15 -14.72 -1.52
N LEU A 31 -6.33 -15.96 -1.07
CA LEU A 31 -5.31 -16.73 -0.38
C LEU A 31 -4.91 -17.91 -1.28
N HIS A 32 -3.74 -17.80 -1.90
CA HIS A 32 -3.21 -18.86 -2.75
C HIS A 32 -2.18 -19.69 -1.98
N ILE A 33 -2.53 -20.94 -1.71
CA ILE A 33 -1.66 -21.90 -1.03
C ILE A 33 -0.80 -22.59 -2.10
N ILE A 34 0.50 -22.29 -2.11
CA ILE A 34 1.46 -22.89 -3.04
C ILE A 34 1.86 -24.28 -2.55
N ASN A 35 2.14 -24.40 -1.26
CA ASN A 35 2.46 -25.65 -0.58
C ASN A 35 2.22 -25.52 0.93
N SER A 36 2.52 -26.57 1.70
CA SER A 36 2.30 -26.58 3.15
C SER A 36 3.07 -25.52 3.96
N ARG A 37 4.06 -24.86 3.35
CA ARG A 37 4.92 -23.87 4.00
C ARG A 37 4.87 -22.48 3.36
N GLN A 38 4.25 -22.37 2.19
CA GLN A 38 4.25 -21.16 1.39
C GLN A 38 2.86 -20.84 0.86
N SER A 39 2.43 -19.63 1.12
CA SER A 39 1.21 -19.07 0.53
C SER A 39 1.45 -17.62 0.13
N GLN A 40 0.72 -17.19 -0.87
CA GLN A 40 0.66 -15.82 -1.31
C GLN A 40 -0.71 -15.24 -0.94
N VAL A 41 -0.70 -14.01 -0.49
CA VAL A 41 -1.92 -13.30 -0.10
C VAL A 41 -2.08 -12.08 -0.99
N THR A 42 -3.22 -11.99 -1.65
CA THR A 42 -3.55 -10.87 -2.53
C THR A 42 -4.52 -9.94 -1.83
N PHE A 43 -4.21 -8.66 -1.84
CA PHE A 43 -4.99 -7.60 -1.22
C PHE A 43 -5.45 -6.56 -2.23
N GLY A 44 -6.65 -6.03 -2.02
CA GLY A 44 -7.11 -4.78 -2.60
C GLY A 44 -6.84 -3.63 -1.64
N PHE A 45 -6.24 -2.54 -2.14
CA PHE A 45 -5.89 -1.34 -1.37
C PHE A 45 -6.81 -0.19 -1.78
N PHE A 46 -7.29 0.59 -0.79
CA PHE A 46 -8.33 1.59 -1.00
C PHE A 46 -7.83 2.99 -0.69
N ASN A 47 -8.31 3.98 -1.44
CA ASN A 47 -7.94 5.38 -1.28
C ASN A 47 -8.72 6.03 -0.12
N TYR A 48 -8.48 5.52 1.09
CA TYR A 48 -8.97 6.08 2.34
C TYR A 48 -7.78 6.37 3.25
N LYS A 49 -7.80 7.52 3.91
CA LYS A 49 -6.81 7.92 4.89
C LYS A 49 -7.52 8.47 6.13
N PHE A 50 -7.08 8.03 7.29
CA PHE A 50 -7.66 8.37 8.59
C PHE A 50 -6.56 8.83 9.53
N GLU A 51 -6.85 9.84 10.32
CA GLU A 51 -5.88 10.39 11.29
C GLU A 51 -5.66 9.43 12.47
N THR A 52 -6.65 8.61 12.81
CA THR A 52 -6.55 7.66 13.93
C THR A 52 -7.22 6.34 13.60
N LEU A 53 -6.80 5.28 14.31
CA LEU A 53 -7.43 3.97 14.22
C LEU A 53 -8.90 3.99 14.69
N GLU A 54 -9.22 4.79 15.70
CA GLU A 54 -10.56 4.96 16.22
C GLU A 54 -11.49 5.58 15.17
N GLN A 55 -11.00 6.59 14.44
CA GLN A 55 -11.74 7.17 13.31
C GLN A 55 -12.01 6.11 12.25
N LEU A 56 -11.00 5.37 11.82
CA LEU A 56 -11.17 4.28 10.85
C LEU A 56 -12.22 3.26 11.33
N LYS A 57 -12.14 2.82 12.60
CA LYS A 57 -13.11 1.89 13.18
C LYS A 57 -14.53 2.44 13.19
N SER A 58 -14.70 3.71 13.50
CA SER A 58 -16.03 4.35 13.56
C SER A 58 -16.67 4.50 12.17
N GLU A 59 -15.88 4.64 11.13
CA GLU A 59 -16.34 4.80 9.76
C GLU A 59 -16.39 3.47 8.97
N TYR A 60 -15.79 2.42 9.49
CA TYR A 60 -15.57 1.15 8.80
C TYR A 60 -16.83 0.59 8.11
N ASP A 61 -17.96 0.56 8.80
CA ASP A 61 -19.20 -0.02 8.27
C ASP A 61 -19.74 0.71 7.03
N ARG A 62 -19.41 2.01 6.89
CA ARG A 62 -19.90 2.88 5.81
C ARG A 62 -18.98 2.90 4.60
N LEU A 63 -17.75 2.35 4.72
CA LEU A 63 -16.76 2.40 3.63
C LEU A 63 -17.17 1.52 2.46
N ASP A 64 -17.12 2.09 1.26
CA ASP A 64 -17.27 1.37 0.00
C ASP A 64 -15.94 0.73 -0.42
N LEU A 65 -15.90 -0.59 -0.45
CA LEU A 65 -14.73 -1.37 -0.85
C LEU A 65 -14.87 -1.98 -2.27
N SER A 66 -15.65 -1.36 -3.14
CA SER A 66 -15.84 -1.82 -4.53
C SER A 66 -14.70 -1.42 -5.46
N ASN A 67 -14.03 -0.28 -5.17
CA ASN A 67 -13.05 0.35 -6.06
C ASN A 67 -11.67 0.48 -5.41
N PRO A 68 -10.86 -0.58 -5.37
CA PRO A 68 -9.47 -0.48 -4.94
C PRO A 68 -8.67 0.37 -5.93
N PHE A 69 -7.65 1.08 -5.45
CA PHE A 69 -6.71 1.77 -6.33
C PHE A 69 -5.55 0.87 -6.76
N ALA A 70 -5.26 -0.16 -5.99
CA ALA A 70 -4.24 -1.14 -6.27
C ALA A 70 -4.68 -2.53 -5.83
N ILE A 71 -4.19 -3.54 -6.53
CA ILE A 71 -4.28 -4.94 -6.11
C ILE A 71 -2.86 -5.49 -6.12
N ALA A 72 -2.38 -5.98 -4.99
CA ALA A 72 -1.03 -6.49 -4.86
C ALA A 72 -0.96 -7.79 -4.06
N THR A 73 0.02 -8.62 -4.43
CA THR A 73 0.35 -9.84 -3.69
C THR A 73 1.50 -9.56 -2.74
N THR A 74 1.38 -10.03 -1.51
CA THR A 74 2.42 -9.90 -0.49
C THR A 74 2.98 -11.26 -0.09
N ASN A 75 4.27 -11.32 0.28
CA ASN A 75 4.89 -12.51 0.87
C ASN A 75 4.64 -12.60 2.38
N GLY A 76 4.18 -11.50 2.97
CA GLY A 76 3.89 -11.43 4.38
C GLY A 76 2.41 -11.62 4.65
N TYR A 77 2.11 -12.05 5.86
CA TYR A 77 0.76 -12.05 6.39
C TYR A 77 0.52 -10.74 7.15
N PRO A 78 -0.74 -10.29 7.30
CA PRO A 78 -1.08 -9.07 8.03
C PRO A 78 -0.38 -8.93 9.41
N ARG A 79 -0.25 -10.04 10.12
CA ARG A 79 0.45 -10.08 11.43
C ARG A 79 1.94 -9.70 11.35
N HIS A 80 2.60 -9.95 10.22
CA HIS A 80 4.02 -9.61 10.04
C HIS A 80 4.23 -8.12 9.85
N TYR A 81 3.20 -7.43 9.38
CA TYR A 81 3.15 -5.99 9.16
C TYR A 81 2.50 -5.24 10.33
N GLY A 82 2.04 -5.93 11.37
CA GLY A 82 1.33 -5.31 12.48
C GLY A 82 -0.07 -4.79 12.14
N TRP A 83 -0.68 -5.30 11.06
CA TRP A 83 -2.02 -4.88 10.65
C TRP A 83 -3.09 -5.42 11.62
N GLU A 84 -4.03 -4.55 11.97
CA GLU A 84 -5.15 -4.90 12.83
C GLU A 84 -6.37 -5.30 12.01
N ILE A 85 -7.03 -6.41 12.38
CA ILE A 85 -8.27 -6.83 11.72
C ILE A 85 -9.43 -5.92 12.16
N LEU A 86 -10.14 -5.36 11.19
CA LEU A 86 -11.35 -4.53 11.41
C LEU A 86 -12.62 -5.38 11.38
N GLY A 87 -12.64 -6.39 10.51
CA GLY A 87 -13.79 -7.25 10.30
C GLY A 87 -13.72 -8.00 8.98
N CYS A 88 -14.88 -8.37 8.46
CA CYS A 88 -15.03 -9.06 7.19
C CYS A 88 -16.16 -8.41 6.39
N LYS A 89 -15.91 -8.14 5.10
CA LYS A 89 -16.92 -7.63 4.16
C LYS A 89 -16.89 -8.47 2.88
N PRO A 90 -17.99 -8.61 2.16
CA PRO A 90 -18.00 -9.23 0.84
C PRO A 90 -17.02 -8.51 -0.11
N ILE A 91 -16.33 -9.27 -0.95
CA ILE A 91 -15.48 -8.71 -2.00
C ILE A 91 -16.39 -8.28 -3.15
N SER A 92 -16.47 -6.97 -3.41
CA SER A 92 -17.39 -6.35 -4.38
C SER A 92 -16.70 -5.70 -5.58
N THR A 93 -15.38 -5.94 -5.75
CA THR A 93 -14.66 -5.38 -6.89
C THR A 93 -15.10 -5.98 -8.21
N SER A 94 -15.13 -5.16 -9.28
CA SER A 94 -15.38 -5.61 -10.65
C SER A 94 -14.17 -6.29 -11.31
N TYR A 95 -12.99 -6.19 -10.72
CA TYR A 95 -11.76 -6.79 -11.25
C TYR A 95 -11.73 -8.29 -10.99
N ASN A 96 -11.41 -9.06 -12.03
CA ASN A 96 -11.20 -10.50 -11.91
C ASN A 96 -9.80 -10.80 -11.34
N TYR A 97 -9.61 -10.47 -10.06
CA TYR A 97 -8.33 -10.61 -9.35
C TYR A 97 -7.81 -12.06 -9.26
N LYS A 98 -8.64 -13.05 -9.55
CA LYS A 98 -8.21 -14.48 -9.57
C LYS A 98 -7.61 -14.88 -10.91
N ALA A 99 -8.19 -14.42 -12.02
CA ALA A 99 -7.75 -14.77 -13.39
C ALA A 99 -6.75 -13.77 -13.95
N GLU A 100 -6.94 -12.48 -13.66
CA GLU A 100 -6.20 -11.37 -14.26
C GLU A 100 -5.04 -10.88 -13.39
N ILE A 101 -4.72 -11.59 -12.32
CA ILE A 101 -3.68 -11.19 -11.37
C ILE A 101 -2.34 -10.87 -12.06
N SER A 102 -2.07 -11.53 -13.20
CA SER A 102 -0.87 -11.27 -14.01
C SER A 102 -0.98 -10.05 -14.92
N THR A 103 -2.19 -9.58 -15.20
CA THR A 103 -2.47 -8.43 -16.08
C THR A 103 -2.72 -7.15 -15.29
N LEU A 104 -2.99 -7.28 -13.99
CA LEU A 104 -3.15 -6.16 -13.06
C LEU A 104 -1.80 -5.64 -12.52
N GLY A 105 -0.70 -5.94 -13.20
CA GLY A 105 0.64 -5.51 -12.79
C GLY A 105 1.27 -6.31 -11.65
N LEU A 106 0.60 -7.36 -11.21
CA LEU A 106 1.11 -8.20 -10.15
C LEU A 106 2.26 -9.06 -10.68
N HIS A 107 3.47 -8.74 -10.28
CA HIS A 107 4.61 -9.60 -10.54
C HIS A 107 4.39 -10.94 -9.84
N ARG A 108 4.15 -12.00 -10.62
CA ARG A 108 3.91 -13.36 -10.13
C ARG A 108 4.99 -13.88 -9.18
N ASN A 109 6.18 -13.27 -9.18
CA ASN A 109 7.36 -13.79 -8.50
C ASN A 109 7.97 -12.83 -7.46
N ARG A 110 7.38 -11.66 -7.22
CA ARG A 110 7.90 -10.72 -6.21
C ARG A 110 6.75 -10.20 -5.39
N ALA A 111 6.65 -10.73 -4.19
CA ALA A 111 5.83 -10.07 -3.21
C ALA A 111 6.48 -8.75 -2.85
N ILE A 112 5.65 -7.76 -2.70
CA ILE A 112 6.04 -6.41 -2.38
C ILE A 112 5.77 -6.13 -0.91
N ASP A 113 6.57 -5.23 -0.35
CA ASP A 113 6.20 -4.52 0.86
C ASP A 113 5.14 -3.48 0.48
N PRO A 114 3.92 -3.57 1.03
CA PRO A 114 2.86 -2.63 0.68
C PRO A 114 3.21 -1.18 0.97
N LEU A 115 4.02 -0.89 1.99
CA LEU A 115 4.42 0.47 2.32
C LEU A 115 5.19 1.13 1.17
N ALA A 116 5.93 0.35 0.38
CA ALA A 116 6.68 0.89 -0.75
C ALA A 116 5.83 1.68 -1.76
N PHE A 117 4.53 1.36 -1.91
CA PHE A 117 3.62 2.13 -2.75
C PHE A 117 2.58 2.95 -1.98
N LEU A 118 2.25 2.57 -0.76
CA LEU A 118 1.31 3.31 0.07
C LEU A 118 1.90 4.66 0.52
N GLU A 119 3.18 4.68 0.91
CA GLU A 119 3.84 5.91 1.34
C GLU A 119 3.80 7.01 0.27
N PRO A 120 4.23 6.78 -0.97
CA PRO A 120 4.12 7.80 -2.02
C PRO A 120 2.66 8.07 -2.43
N PHE A 121 1.78 7.08 -2.42
CA PHE A 121 0.37 7.27 -2.78
C PHE A 121 -0.35 8.20 -1.79
N PHE A 122 0.00 8.14 -0.52
CA PHE A 122 -0.55 9.02 0.52
C PHE A 122 0.33 10.25 0.82
N GLY A 123 1.31 10.55 -0.03
CA GLY A 123 2.13 11.75 0.07
C GLY A 123 3.07 11.80 1.28
N ILE A 124 3.44 10.63 1.81
CA ILE A 124 4.38 10.51 2.93
C ILE A 124 5.81 10.68 2.44
N ILE A 125 6.11 10.08 1.30
CA ILE A 125 7.35 10.33 0.55
C ILE A 125 7.01 10.84 -0.85
N PRO A 126 7.96 11.49 -1.57
CA PRO A 126 7.71 11.96 -2.92
C PRO A 126 7.37 10.80 -3.88
N TRP A 127 6.35 11.01 -4.72
CA TRP A 127 5.92 10.03 -5.72
C TRP A 127 7.04 9.63 -6.69
N ASP A 128 7.84 10.60 -7.12
CA ASP A 128 8.95 10.43 -8.05
C ASP A 128 10.29 10.08 -7.36
N ALA A 129 10.27 9.84 -6.06
CA ALA A 129 11.44 9.29 -5.34
C ALA A 129 11.71 7.83 -5.72
N ILE A 130 10.68 7.12 -6.16
CA ILE A 130 10.77 5.71 -6.55
C ILE A 130 10.60 5.62 -8.07
N PRO A 131 11.31 4.72 -8.76
CA PRO A 131 11.14 4.54 -10.20
C PRO A 131 9.68 4.27 -10.55
N GLU A 132 9.13 5.04 -11.50
CA GLU A 132 7.72 4.98 -11.90
C GLU A 132 7.32 3.56 -12.33
N GLU A 133 8.23 2.83 -12.95
CA GLU A 133 8.02 1.44 -13.39
C GLU A 133 7.65 0.49 -12.23
N LEU A 134 8.05 0.82 -11.00
CA LEU A 134 7.70 0.02 -9.83
C LEU A 134 6.26 0.25 -9.38
N PHE A 135 5.68 1.41 -9.65
CA PHE A 135 4.32 1.76 -9.23
C PHE A 135 3.26 1.48 -10.27
N VAL A 136 3.55 1.78 -11.53
CA VAL A 136 2.62 1.57 -12.65
C VAL A 136 2.10 0.13 -12.66
N ASN A 137 2.92 -0.81 -12.17
CA ASN A 137 2.57 -2.21 -12.10
C ASN A 137 1.62 -2.58 -10.93
N PHE A 138 1.36 -1.69 -9.98
CA PHE A 138 0.47 -1.96 -8.84
C PHE A 138 -0.84 -1.21 -8.92
N LEU A 139 -0.84 -0.05 -9.56
CA LEU A 139 -2.03 0.76 -9.74
C LEU A 139 -2.96 0.10 -10.76
N LEU A 140 -4.24 0.12 -10.45
CA LEU A 140 -5.24 -0.30 -11.41
C LEU A 140 -5.37 0.73 -12.55
N PRO A 141 -5.81 0.30 -13.76
CA PRO A 141 -6.02 1.21 -14.86
C PRO A 141 -6.96 2.37 -14.48
N ASN A 142 -6.63 3.58 -14.93
CA ASN A 142 -7.42 4.79 -14.71
C ASN A 142 -7.52 5.28 -13.25
N VAL A 143 -6.68 4.79 -12.36
CA VAL A 143 -6.57 5.35 -11.00
C VAL A 143 -6.08 6.79 -11.09
N LYS A 144 -6.85 7.68 -10.48
CA LYS A 144 -6.41 9.06 -10.27
C LYS A 144 -5.62 9.11 -8.98
N LEU A 145 -4.42 9.68 -9.07
CA LEU A 145 -3.62 9.96 -7.88
C LEU A 145 -4.38 10.97 -7.00
N GLY A 146 -4.33 10.74 -5.69
CA GLY A 146 -4.98 11.63 -4.72
C GLY A 146 -4.31 13.01 -4.65
N ASN A 147 -5.01 13.97 -4.06
CA ASN A 147 -4.46 15.31 -3.83
C ASN A 147 -3.27 15.32 -2.85
N ASP A 148 -3.11 14.25 -2.07
CA ASP A 148 -2.02 14.08 -1.11
C ASP A 148 -0.69 13.72 -1.77
N VAL A 149 -0.71 13.26 -3.02
CA VAL A 149 0.50 12.90 -3.76
C VAL A 149 1.37 14.14 -3.95
N LYS A 150 2.63 14.03 -3.53
CA LYS A 150 3.65 15.07 -3.64
C LYS A 150 4.83 14.56 -4.47
N TYR A 151 5.53 15.47 -5.10
CA TYR A 151 6.73 15.21 -5.89
C TYR A 151 7.96 15.80 -5.22
N THR A 152 9.16 15.37 -5.59
CA THR A 152 10.42 15.93 -5.03
C THR A 152 10.49 17.44 -5.09
N LYS A 153 9.92 18.06 -6.12
CA LYS A 153 9.84 19.53 -6.27
C LYS A 153 9.01 20.23 -5.19
N ASP A 154 8.11 19.51 -4.53
CA ASP A 154 7.18 20.04 -3.52
C ASP A 154 7.78 20.02 -2.10
N TYR A 155 9.00 19.52 -1.97
CA TYR A 155 9.73 19.42 -0.70
C TYR A 155 10.95 20.34 -0.69
N SER A 156 11.32 20.83 0.50
CA SER A 156 12.63 21.44 0.72
C SER A 156 13.74 20.38 0.64
N THR A 157 14.97 20.81 0.36
CA THR A 157 16.13 19.90 0.36
C THR A 157 16.34 19.25 1.71
N GLU A 158 16.12 20.00 2.80
CA GLU A 158 16.20 19.47 4.17
C GLU A 158 15.16 18.37 4.41
N ASP A 159 13.91 18.57 3.99
CA ASP A 159 12.86 17.53 4.12
C ASP A 159 13.17 16.31 3.28
N LEU A 160 13.68 16.48 2.06
CA LEU A 160 14.11 15.36 1.22
C LEU A 160 15.23 14.54 1.88
N ILE A 161 16.22 15.20 2.48
CA ILE A 161 17.31 14.53 3.21
C ILE A 161 16.73 13.74 4.39
N LYS A 162 15.81 14.33 5.14
CA LYS A 162 15.17 13.69 6.29
C LYS A 162 14.34 12.46 5.88
N LEU A 163 13.61 12.54 4.78
CA LEU A 163 12.71 11.48 4.31
C LEU A 163 13.44 10.35 3.59
N LEU A 164 14.41 10.69 2.74
CA LEU A 164 15.04 9.75 1.81
C LEU A 164 16.49 9.41 2.18
N GLY A 165 17.13 10.22 3.02
CA GLY A 165 18.54 10.12 3.35
C GLY A 165 19.45 10.77 2.30
N THR A 166 20.65 11.18 2.71
CA THR A 166 21.63 11.90 1.86
C THR A 166 22.10 11.11 0.65
N GLU A 167 22.08 9.78 0.74
CA GLU A 167 22.55 8.89 -0.33
C GLU A 167 21.53 8.67 -1.44
N HIS A 168 20.29 9.06 -1.26
CA HIS A 168 19.22 8.87 -2.25
C HIS A 168 19.48 9.69 -3.51
N ILE A 169 19.21 9.10 -4.68
CA ILE A 169 19.51 9.72 -5.98
C ILE A 169 18.87 11.10 -6.14
N ARG A 170 17.58 11.26 -5.75
CA ARG A 170 16.86 12.52 -5.84
C ARG A 170 17.42 13.61 -4.93
N VAL A 171 17.94 13.24 -3.77
CA VAL A 171 18.63 14.17 -2.87
C VAL A 171 19.94 14.64 -3.50
N LYS A 172 20.72 13.71 -4.04
CA LYS A 172 21.99 14.04 -4.73
C LYS A 172 21.76 14.94 -5.95
N GLU A 173 20.71 14.71 -6.71
CA GLU A 173 20.31 15.55 -7.84
C GLU A 173 20.00 16.97 -7.38
N ARG A 174 19.16 17.12 -6.35
CA ARG A 174 18.80 18.42 -5.78
C ARG A 174 20.01 19.19 -5.25
N LEU A 175 20.87 18.53 -4.48
CA LEU A 175 22.08 19.15 -3.95
C LEU A 175 23.05 19.62 -5.05
N ARG A 176 23.12 18.91 -6.16
CA ARG A 176 23.92 19.34 -7.33
C ARG A 176 23.32 20.59 -7.97
N GLU A 177 22.00 20.63 -8.17
CA GLU A 177 21.29 21.79 -8.73
C GLU A 177 21.49 23.05 -7.87
N GLU A 178 21.44 22.93 -6.55
CA GLU A 178 21.66 24.06 -5.63
C GLU A 178 23.11 24.55 -5.58
N ASN A 179 24.08 23.66 -5.80
CA ASN A 179 25.51 24.04 -5.83
C ASN A 179 25.97 24.61 -7.17
N ILE A 180 25.15 24.56 -8.22
CA ILE A 180 25.43 25.13 -9.55
C ILE A 180 24.88 26.56 -9.66
N ASN A 181 23.92 26.95 -8.83
CA ASN A 181 23.33 28.28 -8.76
C ASN A 181 24.01 29.15 -7.69
#